data_e25acd6a23ebf985e3483773524d3422
#
_entry.id   e25acd6a23ebf985e3483773524d3422
#
_cell.length_a   1.000
_cell.length_b   1.000
_cell.length_c   1.000
_cell.angle_alpha   90.00
_cell.angle_beta   90.00
_cell.angle_gamma   90.00
#
_symmetry.space_group_name_H-M   'P 1'
#
loop_
_entity.id
_entity.type
_entity.pdbx_description
1 polymer ?
#
loop_
_entity_poly.entity_id
_entity_poly.type
_entity_poly.pdbx_seq_one_letter_code
_entity_poly.pdbx_strand_id
1 'polypeptide(L)'
;MKRIWIGALVAAVCAVAIASTATMGQNNAAQEAKDLVEIESLMWHYARALDTGNGAAYAATYTADGQFGAGANATKGREALQKMVDGPREQQAAAKAQGTPARPPLYHMEANTWIEFIDKDHANYHAYYLTAAGAGGQNEPPRLAAAGRSVNHLERVNGKWLIKVRDVAPQD
;
A
#
# COMPACT_ATOMS: atom_id res chain seq x y z
N MET A 1 10.84 25.52 -59.32
CA MET A 1 11.50 25.45 -58.01
C MET A 1 10.54 25.57 -56.79
N LYS A 2 9.27 25.20 -56.88
CA LYS A 2 8.29 25.29 -55.76
C LYS A 2 7.89 23.95 -55.11
N ARG A 3 8.36 22.82 -55.66
CA ARG A 3 7.98 21.46 -55.14
C ARG A 3 8.86 20.88 -54.02
N ILE A 4 10.05 21.41 -53.80
CA ILE A 4 11.03 20.89 -52.87
C ILE A 4 10.72 21.30 -51.42
N TRP A 5 10.07 22.44 -51.22
CA TRP A 5 9.77 22.97 -49.87
C TRP A 5 8.61 22.27 -49.14
N ILE A 6 7.66 21.69 -49.84
CA ILE A 6 6.50 21.01 -49.24
C ILE A 6 6.95 19.70 -48.62
N GLY A 7 7.87 18.95 -49.23
CA GLY A 7 8.38 17.69 -48.69
C GLY A 7 9.20 17.86 -47.40
N ALA A 8 9.99 18.93 -47.31
CA ALA A 8 10.81 19.22 -46.15
C ALA A 8 9.94 19.64 -44.93
N LEU A 9 8.85 20.34 -45.16
CA LEU A 9 7.94 20.76 -44.08
C LEU A 9 7.16 19.58 -43.49
N VAL A 10 6.69 18.66 -44.35
CA VAL A 10 5.98 17.43 -43.88
C VAL A 10 6.91 16.52 -43.15
N ALA A 11 8.17 16.33 -43.57
CA ALA A 11 9.14 15.52 -42.87
C ALA A 11 9.51 16.10 -41.49
N ALA A 12 9.64 17.42 -41.38
CA ALA A 12 9.92 18.09 -40.10
C ALA A 12 8.76 17.95 -39.09
N VAL A 13 7.50 18.09 -39.54
CA VAL A 13 6.31 17.92 -38.70
C VAL A 13 6.18 16.47 -38.21
N CYS A 14 6.42 15.48 -39.08
CA CYS A 14 6.40 14.06 -38.68
C CYS A 14 7.53 13.72 -37.67
N ALA A 15 8.73 14.27 -37.84
CA ALA A 15 9.84 14.03 -36.93
C ALA A 15 9.58 14.63 -35.53
N VAL A 16 8.97 15.82 -35.44
CA VAL A 16 8.59 16.43 -34.16
C VAL A 16 7.47 15.64 -33.49
N ALA A 17 6.48 15.15 -34.23
CA ALA A 17 5.39 14.34 -33.68
C ALA A 17 5.91 13.00 -33.11
N ILE A 18 6.82 12.32 -33.81
CA ILE A 18 7.43 11.05 -33.36
C ILE A 18 8.31 11.27 -32.12
N ALA A 19 9.10 12.34 -32.07
CA ALA A 19 9.92 12.68 -30.90
C ALA A 19 9.04 12.99 -29.68
N SER A 20 7.93 13.72 -29.86
CA SER A 20 7.01 14.06 -28.78
C SER A 20 6.33 12.83 -28.20
N THR A 21 5.86 11.88 -29.02
CA THR A 21 5.21 10.64 -28.54
C THR A 21 6.20 9.72 -27.83
N ALA A 22 7.45 9.60 -28.29
CA ALA A 22 8.49 8.82 -27.63
C ALA A 22 8.84 9.41 -26.25
N THR A 23 8.96 10.73 -26.14
CA THR A 23 9.24 11.41 -24.86
C THR A 23 8.08 11.25 -23.87
N MET A 24 6.84 11.34 -24.32
CA MET A 24 5.65 11.13 -23.47
C MET A 24 5.59 9.68 -22.97
N GLY A 25 5.86 8.68 -23.82
CA GLY A 25 5.92 7.27 -23.41
C GLY A 25 7.01 6.99 -22.38
N GLN A 26 8.19 7.56 -22.54
CA GLN A 26 9.29 7.44 -21.57
C GLN A 26 8.94 8.09 -20.21
N ASN A 27 8.32 9.26 -20.23
CA ASN A 27 7.92 9.96 -19.01
C ASN A 27 6.84 9.18 -18.25
N ASN A 28 5.88 8.55 -18.94
CA ASN A 28 4.87 7.71 -18.32
C ASN A 28 5.49 6.46 -17.68
N ALA A 29 6.38 5.76 -18.38
CA ALA A 29 7.07 4.59 -17.86
C ALA A 29 7.96 4.92 -16.63
N ALA A 30 8.65 6.06 -16.66
CA ALA A 30 9.47 6.52 -15.53
C ALA A 30 8.58 6.88 -14.30
N GLN A 31 7.42 7.50 -14.54
CA GLN A 31 6.47 7.79 -13.46
C GLN A 31 5.88 6.51 -12.88
N GLU A 32 5.48 5.57 -13.73
CA GLU A 32 4.95 4.27 -13.27
C GLU A 32 5.98 3.50 -12.45
N ALA A 33 7.25 3.46 -12.88
CA ALA A 33 8.31 2.82 -12.11
C ALA A 33 8.51 3.47 -10.72
N LYS A 34 8.41 4.80 -10.65
CA LYS A 34 8.44 5.53 -9.37
C LYS A 34 7.24 5.18 -8.48
N ASP A 35 6.05 5.12 -9.07
CA ASP A 35 4.82 4.79 -8.36
C ASP A 35 4.84 3.37 -7.79
N LEU A 36 5.38 2.40 -8.52
CA LEU A 36 5.59 1.04 -8.02
C LEU A 36 6.45 1.04 -6.75
N VAL A 37 7.58 1.74 -6.77
CA VAL A 37 8.48 1.84 -5.60
C VAL A 37 7.79 2.54 -4.42
N GLU A 38 7.04 3.61 -4.67
CA GLU A 38 6.32 4.34 -3.62
C GLU A 38 5.21 3.50 -2.99
N ILE A 39 4.46 2.73 -3.78
CA ILE A 39 3.41 1.84 -3.30
C ILE A 39 3.99 0.69 -2.50
N GLU A 40 5.05 0.04 -2.97
CA GLU A 40 5.75 -1.01 -2.21
C GLU A 40 6.29 -0.47 -0.87
N SER A 41 6.87 0.71 -0.88
CA SER A 41 7.32 1.39 0.34
C SER A 41 6.16 1.69 1.30
N LEU A 42 5.01 2.15 0.79
CA LEU A 42 3.79 2.37 1.58
C LEU A 42 3.35 1.10 2.29
N MET A 43 3.28 -0.03 1.57
CA MET A 43 2.84 -1.31 2.12
C MET A 43 3.84 -1.88 3.13
N TRP A 44 5.14 -1.66 2.91
CA TRP A 44 6.16 -2.01 3.91
C TRP A 44 5.97 -1.19 5.21
N HIS A 45 5.75 0.13 5.11
CA HIS A 45 5.50 0.98 6.27
C HIS A 45 4.21 0.61 7.00
N TYR A 46 3.17 0.25 6.26
CA TYR A 46 1.92 -0.29 6.80
C TYR A 46 2.18 -1.53 7.67
N ALA A 47 2.82 -2.56 7.12
CA ALA A 47 3.12 -3.80 7.84
C ALA A 47 4.02 -3.53 9.06
N ARG A 48 5.05 -2.72 8.89
CA ARG A 48 5.97 -2.38 9.97
C ARG A 48 5.31 -1.62 11.12
N ALA A 49 4.36 -0.72 10.83
CA ALA A 49 3.62 -0.01 11.85
C ALA A 49 2.75 -0.96 12.71
N LEU A 50 2.13 -1.96 12.08
CA LEU A 50 1.42 -3.05 12.78
C LEU A 50 2.36 -3.86 13.67
N ASP A 51 3.47 -4.35 13.12
CA ASP A 51 4.44 -5.19 13.85
C ASP A 51 5.02 -4.50 15.08
N THR A 52 5.19 -3.18 15.01
CA THR A 52 5.73 -2.37 16.11
C THR A 52 4.64 -1.80 17.02
N GLY A 53 3.36 -1.99 16.70
CA GLY A 53 2.25 -1.40 17.45
C GLY A 53 2.27 0.13 17.44
N ASN A 54 2.69 0.75 16.34
CA ASN A 54 2.73 2.20 16.18
C ASN A 54 1.46 2.68 15.47
N GLY A 55 0.40 2.96 16.23
CA GLY A 55 -0.89 3.37 15.68
C GLY A 55 -0.83 4.68 14.91
N ALA A 56 -0.02 5.64 15.33
CA ALA A 56 0.14 6.91 14.60
C ALA A 56 0.78 6.68 13.22
N ALA A 57 1.85 5.88 13.14
CA ALA A 57 2.48 5.51 11.87
C ALA A 57 1.53 4.70 10.99
N TYR A 58 0.75 3.77 11.58
CA TYR A 58 -0.26 2.99 10.88
C TYR A 58 -1.34 3.89 10.26
N ALA A 59 -1.94 4.78 11.05
CA ALA A 59 -2.96 5.71 10.57
C ALA A 59 -2.44 6.67 9.50
N ALA A 60 -1.14 7.03 9.55
CA ALA A 60 -0.50 7.90 8.54
C ALA A 60 -0.37 7.24 7.16
N THR A 61 -0.45 5.91 7.05
CA THR A 61 -0.48 5.21 5.75
C THR A 61 -1.83 5.32 5.03
N TYR A 62 -2.87 5.80 5.72
CA TYR A 62 -4.21 5.94 5.14
C TYR A 62 -4.53 7.39 4.75
N THR A 63 -5.49 7.55 3.84
CA THR A 63 -6.15 8.84 3.61
C THR A 63 -6.85 9.32 4.89
N ALA A 64 -7.27 10.57 4.96
CA ALA A 64 -7.94 11.11 6.17
C ALA A 64 -9.22 10.34 6.53
N ASP A 65 -9.94 9.86 5.53
CA ASP A 65 -11.17 9.09 5.60
C ASP A 65 -10.98 7.60 5.22
N GLY A 66 -9.73 7.15 5.22
CA GLY A 66 -9.37 5.76 4.88
C GLY A 66 -9.98 4.74 5.83
N GLN A 67 -10.10 3.49 5.36
CA GLN A 67 -10.74 2.43 6.14
C GLN A 67 -9.99 1.10 6.05
N PHE A 68 -10.08 0.35 7.15
CA PHE A 68 -9.68 -1.05 7.24
C PHE A 68 -10.93 -1.93 7.30
N GLY A 69 -10.98 -2.96 6.49
CA GLY A 69 -12.14 -3.83 6.30
C GLY A 69 -13.17 -3.25 5.34
N ALA A 70 -14.20 -4.03 5.06
CA ALA A 70 -15.31 -3.67 4.18
C ALA A 70 -16.66 -3.73 4.92
N GLY A 71 -17.68 -3.08 4.34
CA GLY A 71 -19.04 -3.12 4.86
C GLY A 71 -19.27 -2.33 6.17
N ALA A 72 -20.26 -2.76 6.92
CA ALA A 72 -20.72 -2.06 8.13
C ALA A 72 -19.72 -2.09 9.30
N ASN A 73 -18.84 -3.09 9.33
CA ASN A 73 -17.88 -3.28 10.42
C ASN A 73 -16.50 -2.67 10.11
N ALA A 74 -16.36 -1.90 9.03
CA ALA A 74 -15.10 -1.28 8.69
C ALA A 74 -14.69 -0.22 9.73
N THR A 75 -13.41 -0.24 10.12
CA THR A 75 -12.81 0.82 10.94
C THR A 75 -12.44 1.99 10.03
N LYS A 76 -13.02 3.18 10.26
CA LYS A 76 -12.90 4.34 9.37
C LYS A 76 -12.28 5.54 10.06
N GLY A 77 -11.42 6.24 9.30
CA GLY A 77 -10.77 7.48 9.70
C GLY A 77 -9.53 7.24 10.57
N ARG A 78 -8.58 8.17 10.49
CA ARG A 78 -7.26 8.03 11.11
C ARG A 78 -7.30 7.79 12.62
N GLU A 79 -8.20 8.46 13.34
CA GLU A 79 -8.30 8.29 14.79
C GLU A 79 -8.70 6.86 15.17
N ALA A 80 -9.73 6.31 14.51
CA ALA A 80 -10.18 4.95 14.75
C ALA A 80 -9.13 3.92 14.32
N LEU A 81 -8.46 4.13 13.19
CA LEU A 81 -7.36 3.31 12.71
C LEU A 81 -6.17 3.32 13.67
N GLN A 82 -5.81 4.48 14.23
CA GLN A 82 -4.78 4.57 15.25
C GLN A 82 -5.15 3.78 16.50
N LYS A 83 -6.35 3.98 17.04
CA LYS A 83 -6.85 3.24 18.23
C LYS A 83 -6.90 1.73 18.01
N MET A 84 -7.20 1.27 16.80
CA MET A 84 -7.20 -0.15 16.45
C MET A 84 -5.83 -0.80 16.70
N VAL A 85 -4.73 -0.06 16.51
CA VAL A 85 -3.36 -0.55 16.72
C VAL A 85 -2.88 -0.26 18.16
N ASP A 86 -3.13 0.93 18.68
CA ASP A 86 -2.67 1.33 20.01
C ASP A 86 -3.39 0.56 21.13
N GLY A 87 -4.70 0.31 20.99
CA GLY A 87 -5.52 -0.32 22.03
C GLY A 87 -5.02 -1.71 22.47
N PRO A 88 -4.78 -2.67 21.58
CA PRO A 88 -4.20 -3.96 21.93
C PRO A 88 -2.83 -3.86 22.61
N ARG A 89 -2.00 -2.89 22.22
CA ARG A 89 -0.70 -2.63 22.83
C ARG A 89 -0.82 -2.10 24.25
N GLU A 90 -1.72 -1.17 24.48
CA GLU A 90 -2.02 -0.63 25.82
C GLU A 90 -2.55 -1.71 26.75
N GLN A 91 -3.49 -2.55 26.27
CA GLN A 91 -4.00 -3.70 27.02
C GLN A 91 -2.89 -4.69 27.38
N GLN A 92 -1.98 -4.96 26.43
CA GLN A 92 -0.85 -5.86 26.68
C GLN A 92 0.12 -5.25 27.71
N ALA A 93 0.39 -3.96 27.66
CA ALA A 93 1.24 -3.27 28.63
C ALA A 93 0.63 -3.33 30.05
N ALA A 94 -0.69 -3.10 30.16
CA ALA A 94 -1.42 -3.22 31.41
C ALA A 94 -1.41 -4.66 31.97
N ALA A 95 -1.62 -5.67 31.11
CA ALA A 95 -1.59 -7.08 31.49
C ALA A 95 -0.19 -7.51 31.96
N LYS A 96 0.86 -7.03 31.27
CA LYS A 96 2.26 -7.27 31.67
C LYS A 96 2.57 -6.67 33.05
N ALA A 97 2.06 -5.47 33.35
CA ALA A 97 2.21 -4.84 34.66
C ALA A 97 1.55 -5.68 35.78
N GLN A 98 0.57 -6.52 35.45
CA GLN A 98 -0.12 -7.45 36.35
C GLN A 98 0.52 -8.86 36.36
N GLY A 99 1.69 -9.04 35.75
CA GLY A 99 2.41 -10.33 35.73
C GLY A 99 1.99 -11.28 34.59
N THR A 100 1.10 -10.86 33.68
CA THR A 100 0.76 -11.68 32.51
C THR A 100 1.94 -11.75 31.55
N PRO A 101 2.31 -12.94 31.02
CA PRO A 101 3.38 -13.07 30.05
C PRO A 101 3.13 -12.22 28.80
N ALA A 102 4.19 -11.70 28.22
CA ALA A 102 4.11 -10.95 26.97
C ALA A 102 3.58 -11.86 25.84
N ARG A 103 2.72 -11.33 24.99
CA ARG A 103 2.30 -12.04 23.77
C ARG A 103 3.48 -12.13 22.79
N PRO A 104 3.57 -13.21 22.02
CA PRO A 104 4.54 -13.29 20.93
C PRO A 104 4.41 -12.11 19.96
N PRO A 105 5.52 -11.65 19.37
CA PRO A 105 5.45 -10.63 18.31
C PRO A 105 4.70 -11.18 17.10
N LEU A 106 4.01 -10.31 16.40
CA LEU A 106 3.39 -10.61 15.11
C LEU A 106 4.25 -10.02 13.99
N TYR A 107 4.30 -10.74 12.89
CA TYR A 107 4.98 -10.34 11.66
C TYR A 107 3.99 -10.42 10.51
N HIS A 108 3.71 -9.27 9.90
CA HIS A 108 2.82 -9.16 8.75
C HIS A 108 3.66 -9.21 7.48
N MET A 109 3.29 -10.10 6.58
CA MET A 109 3.94 -10.31 5.28
C MET A 109 2.92 -10.19 4.16
N GLU A 110 3.28 -9.46 3.12
CA GLU A 110 2.53 -9.42 1.87
C GLU A 110 3.33 -10.21 0.82
N ALA A 111 2.66 -11.06 0.07
CA ALA A 111 3.26 -11.94 -0.93
C ALA A 111 2.41 -11.98 -2.20
N ASN A 112 3.02 -12.42 -3.32
CA ASN A 112 2.36 -12.49 -4.62
C ASN A 112 1.66 -11.18 -4.98
N THR A 113 2.39 -10.08 -4.82
CA THR A 113 1.86 -8.73 -5.00
C THR A 113 1.67 -8.40 -6.47
N TRP A 114 0.59 -7.70 -6.76
CA TRP A 114 0.32 -7.14 -8.09
C TRP A 114 -0.34 -5.77 -7.95
N ILE A 115 0.17 -4.78 -8.69
CA ILE A 115 -0.33 -3.42 -8.70
C ILE A 115 -1.01 -3.16 -10.04
N GLU A 116 -2.29 -2.81 -9.97
CA GLU A 116 -3.12 -2.42 -11.11
C GLU A 116 -3.35 -0.92 -11.04
N PHE A 117 -2.75 -0.15 -11.94
CA PHE A 117 -3.04 1.28 -12.06
C PHE A 117 -4.37 1.49 -12.78
N ILE A 118 -5.32 2.14 -12.10
CA ILE A 118 -6.62 2.50 -12.64
C ILE A 118 -6.49 3.81 -13.45
N ASP A 119 -5.78 4.78 -12.86
CA ASP A 119 -5.41 6.04 -13.49
C ASP A 119 -4.15 6.62 -12.80
N LYS A 120 -3.81 7.88 -13.08
CA LYS A 120 -2.62 8.54 -12.51
C LYS A 120 -2.67 8.72 -11.00
N ASP A 121 -3.85 8.66 -10.38
CA ASP A 121 -4.06 8.93 -8.95
C ASP A 121 -4.72 7.78 -8.19
N HIS A 122 -5.11 6.68 -8.88
CA HIS A 122 -5.76 5.53 -8.28
C HIS A 122 -5.09 4.22 -8.73
N ALA A 123 -4.90 3.31 -7.77
CA ALA A 123 -4.39 1.97 -8.02
C ALA A 123 -5.02 0.94 -7.08
N ASN A 124 -5.07 -0.32 -7.51
CA ASN A 124 -5.36 -1.46 -6.67
C ASN A 124 -4.07 -2.23 -6.39
N TYR A 125 -3.77 -2.47 -5.12
CA TYR A 125 -2.69 -3.34 -4.69
C TYR A 125 -3.28 -4.67 -4.22
N HIS A 126 -3.06 -5.71 -4.98
CA HIS A 126 -3.47 -7.08 -4.70
C HIS A 126 -2.34 -7.83 -4.01
N ALA A 127 -2.66 -8.59 -2.97
CA ALA A 127 -1.68 -9.43 -2.28
C ALA A 127 -2.32 -10.63 -1.59
N TYR A 128 -1.52 -11.65 -1.34
CA TYR A 128 -1.77 -12.63 -0.29
C TYR A 128 -1.08 -12.13 0.97
N TYR A 129 -1.79 -12.12 2.09
CA TYR A 129 -1.19 -11.78 3.36
C TYR A 129 -0.98 -13.01 4.23
N LEU A 130 0.09 -12.98 5.00
CA LEU A 130 0.43 -13.94 6.04
C LEU A 130 0.74 -13.18 7.32
N THR A 131 0.19 -13.62 8.43
CA THR A 131 0.60 -13.11 9.75
C THR A 131 1.17 -14.26 10.55
N ALA A 132 2.45 -14.19 10.87
CA ALA A 132 3.11 -15.16 11.71
C ALA A 132 3.21 -14.63 13.14
N ALA A 133 2.85 -15.45 14.13
CA ALA A 133 3.21 -15.23 15.51
C ALA A 133 4.63 -15.79 15.73
N GLY A 134 5.52 -14.99 16.29
CA GLY A 134 6.87 -15.44 16.70
C GLY A 134 6.81 -16.46 17.83
N ALA A 135 7.97 -16.95 18.26
CA ALA A 135 8.05 -17.85 19.39
C ALA A 135 7.56 -17.17 20.68
N GLY A 136 6.67 -17.84 21.40
CA GLY A 136 6.16 -17.37 22.70
C GLY A 136 7.06 -17.77 23.88
N GLY A 137 7.96 -18.71 23.66
CA GLY A 137 8.90 -19.26 24.65
C GLY A 137 9.63 -20.47 24.10
N GLN A 138 10.41 -21.15 24.94
CA GLN A 138 11.21 -22.30 24.51
C GLN A 138 10.38 -23.47 23.94
N ASN A 139 9.11 -23.60 24.36
CA ASN A 139 8.21 -24.69 23.95
C ASN A 139 7.08 -24.24 23.03
N GLU A 140 7.06 -22.98 22.61
CA GLU A 140 6.06 -22.43 21.71
C GLU A 140 6.71 -21.97 20.39
N PRO A 141 6.78 -22.85 19.39
CA PRO A 141 7.38 -22.48 18.10
C PRO A 141 6.58 -21.39 17.39
N PRO A 142 7.18 -20.65 16.44
CA PRO A 142 6.46 -19.75 15.57
C PRO A 142 5.30 -20.48 14.86
N ARG A 143 4.18 -19.79 14.71
CA ARG A 143 2.97 -20.35 14.04
C ARG A 143 2.33 -19.37 13.12
N LEU A 144 1.63 -19.87 12.12
CA LEU A 144 0.76 -19.05 11.29
C LEU A 144 -0.45 -18.61 12.12
N ALA A 145 -0.64 -17.30 12.26
CA ALA A 145 -1.74 -16.71 13.01
C ALA A 145 -2.92 -16.36 12.08
N ALA A 146 -2.64 -15.89 10.85
CA ALA A 146 -3.64 -15.57 9.84
C ALA A 146 -3.06 -15.71 8.44
N ALA A 147 -3.91 -15.99 7.48
CA ALA A 147 -3.59 -15.97 6.05
C ALA A 147 -4.85 -15.61 5.27
N GLY A 148 -4.69 -14.95 4.15
CA GLY A 148 -5.79 -14.61 3.27
C GLY A 148 -5.33 -13.83 2.06
N ARG A 149 -6.31 -13.26 1.35
CA ARG A 149 -6.12 -12.37 0.22
C ARG A 149 -6.57 -10.97 0.58
N SER A 150 -5.93 -9.97 0.02
CA SER A 150 -6.34 -8.58 0.20
C SER A 150 -6.36 -7.83 -1.12
N VAL A 151 -7.25 -6.83 -1.19
CA VAL A 151 -7.26 -5.79 -2.22
C VAL A 151 -7.22 -4.45 -1.50
N ASN A 152 -6.20 -3.66 -1.79
CA ASN A 152 -6.03 -2.34 -1.22
C ASN A 152 -6.31 -1.30 -2.31
N HIS A 153 -7.36 -0.50 -2.14
CA HIS A 153 -7.61 0.64 -3.00
C HIS A 153 -6.73 1.80 -2.55
N LEU A 154 -5.86 2.25 -3.42
CA LEU A 154 -4.89 3.31 -3.16
C LEU A 154 -5.31 4.58 -3.88
N GLU A 155 -5.04 5.72 -3.24
CA GLU A 155 -5.31 7.06 -3.77
C GLU A 155 -4.08 7.94 -3.60
N ARG A 156 -3.74 8.72 -4.62
CA ARG A 156 -2.66 9.70 -4.55
C ARG A 156 -3.18 11.03 -4.00
N VAL A 157 -2.76 11.38 -2.81
CA VAL A 157 -3.16 12.63 -2.14
C VAL A 157 -1.93 13.52 -1.96
N ASN A 158 -1.95 14.71 -2.53
CA ASN A 158 -0.84 15.66 -2.50
C ASN A 158 0.50 15.04 -2.97
N GLY A 159 0.43 14.23 -4.03
CA GLY A 159 1.59 13.58 -4.65
C GLY A 159 2.13 12.36 -3.91
N LYS A 160 1.43 11.85 -2.89
CA LYS A 160 1.82 10.65 -2.13
C LYS A 160 0.73 9.59 -2.23
N TRP A 161 1.12 8.33 -2.44
CA TRP A 161 0.21 7.21 -2.37
C TRP A 161 -0.20 6.91 -0.93
N LEU A 162 -1.51 6.71 -0.69
CA LEU A 162 -2.10 6.37 0.60
C LEU A 162 -3.17 5.30 0.41
N ILE A 163 -3.45 4.54 1.46
CA ILE A 163 -4.51 3.53 1.46
C ILE A 163 -5.86 4.22 1.68
N LYS A 164 -6.77 4.07 0.72
CA LYS A 164 -8.16 4.50 0.86
C LYS A 164 -9.02 3.42 1.51
N VAL A 165 -8.88 2.20 1.02
CA VAL A 165 -9.57 1.02 1.57
C VAL A 165 -8.59 -0.13 1.61
N ARG A 166 -8.45 -0.77 2.78
CA ARG A 166 -7.81 -2.08 2.88
C ARG A 166 -8.89 -3.14 3.10
N ASP A 167 -9.19 -3.90 2.07
CA ASP A 167 -10.07 -5.06 2.17
C ASP A 167 -9.23 -6.34 2.30
N VAL A 168 -9.39 -7.02 3.43
CA VAL A 168 -8.69 -8.28 3.77
C VAL A 168 -9.56 -9.52 3.58
N ALA A 169 -10.75 -9.34 3.03
CA ALA A 169 -11.69 -10.42 2.70
C ALA A 169 -12.50 -10.06 1.45
N PRO A 170 -11.83 -9.72 0.32
CA PRO A 170 -12.53 -9.33 -0.88
C PRO A 170 -13.43 -10.46 -1.37
N GLN A 171 -14.63 -10.11 -1.81
CA GLN A 171 -15.55 -11.05 -2.46
C GLN A 171 -15.21 -11.07 -3.96
N ASP A 172 -15.03 -12.26 -4.50
CA ASP A 172 -14.80 -12.50 -5.95
C ASP A 172 -16.12 -12.69 -6.68
#